data_98ba9acc1889cb8e839624394fdb3961
#
_entry.id   98ba9acc1889cb8e839624394fdb3961
#
_cell.length_a   1.000
_cell.length_b   1.000
_cell.length_c   1.000
_cell.angle_alpha   90.00
_cell.angle_beta   90.00
_cell.angle_gamma   90.00
#
_symmetry.space_group_name_H-M   'P 1'
#
loop_
_entity.id
_entity.type
_entity.pdbx_description
1 polymer ?
#
loop_
_entity_poly.entity_id
_entity_poly.type
_entity_poly.pdbx_seq_one_letter_code
_entity_poly.pdbx_strand_id
1 'polypeptide(L)' 'MTKTVLKSINDITNTLCVDIISNGQGKFSFKCFRRDPEDNSGWYPNGPESDFLYYSAQEAQKAAGEVVIWMKTVNKKA' A
#
# COMPACT_ATOMS: atom_id res chain seq x y z
N MET A 1 0.29 -15.81 -14.48
CA MET A 1 -0.33 -14.75 -13.69
C MET A 1 0.72 -14.05 -12.86
N THR A 2 0.89 -12.76 -13.03
CA THR A 2 2.00 -12.03 -12.45
C THR A 2 1.50 -10.91 -11.56
N LYS A 3 1.95 -10.91 -10.31
CA LYS A 3 1.66 -9.81 -9.41
C LYS A 3 2.77 -8.78 -9.53
N THR A 4 2.39 -7.53 -9.72
CA THR A 4 3.33 -6.45 -9.93
C THR A 4 2.99 -5.30 -9.00
N VAL A 5 3.97 -4.84 -8.24
CA VAL A 5 3.80 -3.63 -7.43
C VAL A 5 3.91 -2.44 -8.35
N LEU A 6 2.83 -1.70 -8.48
CA LEU A 6 2.78 -0.53 -9.37
C LEU A 6 3.24 0.74 -8.67
N LYS A 7 3.02 0.81 -7.36
CA LYS A 7 3.30 2.02 -6.61
C LYS A 7 3.48 1.66 -5.15
N SER A 8 4.46 2.27 -4.52
CA SER A 8 4.68 2.14 -3.08
C SER A 8 4.56 3.52 -2.46
N ILE A 9 3.72 3.64 -1.45
CA ILE A 9 3.49 4.91 -0.77
C ILE A 9 4.03 4.78 0.64
N ASN A 10 5.01 5.60 0.98
CA ASN A 10 5.65 5.55 2.28
C ASN A 10 5.16 6.68 3.16
N ASP A 11 5.13 6.45 4.47
CA ASP A 11 4.81 7.53 5.39
C ASP A 11 6.04 8.45 5.57
N ILE A 12 5.83 9.51 6.34
CA ILE A 12 6.87 10.53 6.50
C ILE A 12 8.11 9.99 7.20
N THR A 13 7.95 8.96 8.04
CA THR A 13 9.08 8.36 8.75
C THR A 13 9.78 7.29 7.94
N ASN A 14 9.18 6.89 6.81
CA ASN A 14 9.70 5.83 5.95
C ASN A 14 9.76 4.47 6.65
N THR A 15 8.88 4.25 7.62
CA THR A 15 8.78 2.96 8.32
C THR A 15 7.48 2.23 8.00
N LEU A 16 6.53 2.91 7.36
CA LEU A 16 5.26 2.32 6.96
C LEU A 16 5.08 2.50 5.46
N CYS A 17 4.49 1.51 4.83
CA CYS A 17 4.35 1.52 3.38
C CYS A 17 3.05 0.84 2.98
N VAL A 18 2.44 1.36 1.92
CA VAL A 18 1.32 0.69 1.25
C VAL A 18 1.73 0.45 -0.19
N ASP A 19 1.66 -0.79 -0.61
CA ASP A 19 1.92 -1.16 -2.00
C ASP A 19 0.58 -1.32 -2.73
N ILE A 20 0.51 -0.74 -3.91
CA ILE A 20 -0.62 -0.92 -4.82
C ILE A 20 -0.18 -1.96 -5.85
N ILE A 21 -0.93 -3.05 -5.94
CA ILE A 21 -0.49 -4.25 -6.64
C ILE A 21 -1.47 -4.61 -7.73
N SER A 22 -0.94 -4.95 -8.90
CA SER A 22 -1.72 -5.47 -10.02
C SER A 22 -1.61 -6.99 -10.05
N ASN A 23 -2.73 -7.68 -10.33
CA ASN A 23 -2.68 -9.13 -10.53
C ASN A 23 -2.38 -9.51 -11.98
N GLY A 24 -2.18 -8.52 -12.85
CA GLY A 24 -1.92 -8.78 -14.26
C GLY A 24 -3.15 -9.11 -15.07
N GLN A 25 -4.34 -9.05 -14.48
CA GLN A 25 -5.59 -9.40 -15.15
C GLN A 25 -6.66 -8.34 -14.96
N GLY A 26 -6.24 -7.08 -14.77
CA GLY A 26 -7.17 -5.99 -14.66
C GLY A 26 -7.73 -5.76 -13.26
N LYS A 27 -7.21 -6.42 -12.27
CA LYS A 27 -7.62 -6.21 -10.89
C LYS A 27 -6.45 -5.73 -10.05
N PHE A 28 -6.77 -5.01 -8.99
CA PHE A 28 -5.77 -4.33 -8.17
C PHE A 28 -6.08 -4.52 -6.70
N SER A 29 -5.05 -4.42 -5.87
CA SER A 29 -5.18 -4.55 -4.43
C SER A 29 -4.20 -3.61 -3.74
N PHE A 30 -4.30 -3.54 -2.42
CA PHE A 30 -3.29 -2.85 -1.63
C PHE A 30 -2.84 -3.77 -0.49
N LYS A 31 -1.61 -3.55 -0.04
CA LYS A 31 -1.06 -4.30 1.08
C LYS A 31 -0.13 -3.40 1.87
N CYS A 32 -0.25 -3.46 3.19
CA CYS A 32 0.53 -2.61 4.07
C CYS A 32 1.74 -3.34 4.58
N PHE A 33 2.83 -2.59 4.76
CA PHE A 33 4.10 -3.13 5.26
C PHE A 33 4.66 -2.18 6.30
N ARG A 34 5.52 -2.73 7.13
CA ARG A 34 6.25 -1.98 8.13
C ARG A 34 7.69 -2.44 8.15
N ARG A 35 8.60 -1.54 8.48
CA ARG A 35 9.96 -1.93 8.78
C ARG A 35 10.41 -1.24 10.06
N ASP A 36 11.30 -1.90 10.77
CA ASP A 36 11.91 -1.35 11.98
C ASP A 36 13.24 -0.74 11.57
N PRO A 37 13.44 0.57 11.77
CA PRO A 37 14.69 1.21 11.35
C PRO A 37 15.91 0.69 12.10
N GLU A 38 15.72 0.06 13.26
CA GLU A 38 16.83 -0.50 14.01
C GLU A 38 17.09 -1.96 13.69
N ASP A 39 16.26 -2.56 12.84
CA ASP A 39 16.37 -3.95 12.48
C ASP A 39 16.53 -4.02 10.97
N ASN A 40 17.56 -4.70 10.51
CA ASN A 40 17.87 -4.79 9.09
C ASN A 40 17.09 -5.88 8.36
N SER A 41 16.05 -6.43 8.98
CA SER A 41 15.28 -7.48 8.34
C SER A 41 14.40 -6.99 7.17
N GLY A 42 14.27 -5.68 6.99
CA GLY A 42 13.54 -5.14 5.85
C GLY A 42 12.06 -4.97 6.13
N TRP A 43 11.27 -4.94 5.05
CA TRP A 43 9.83 -4.73 5.14
C TRP A 43 9.13 -6.04 5.42
N TYR A 44 8.07 -6.00 6.25
CA TYR A 44 7.23 -7.16 6.50
C TYR A 44 5.77 -6.74 6.55
N PRO A 45 4.84 -7.65 6.22
CA PRO A 45 3.42 -7.31 6.18
C PRO A 45 2.91 -6.84 7.54
N ASN A 46 2.18 -5.76 7.54
CA ASN A 46 1.64 -5.21 8.78
C ASN A 46 0.53 -4.22 8.47
N GLY A 47 -0.70 -4.57 8.83
CA GLY A 47 -1.83 -3.69 8.67
C GLY A 47 -2.85 -4.20 7.67
N PRO A 48 -3.81 -3.34 7.31
CA PRO A 48 -4.86 -3.74 6.39
C PRO A 48 -4.33 -4.11 5.02
N GLU A 49 -5.00 -5.06 4.39
CA GLU A 49 -4.72 -5.42 3.01
C GLU A 49 -6.03 -5.83 2.36
N SER A 50 -6.08 -5.80 1.04
CA SER A 50 -7.27 -6.18 0.31
C SER A 50 -6.97 -7.35 -0.62
N ASP A 51 -8.03 -8.04 -1.03
CA ASP A 51 -7.94 -8.92 -2.18
C ASP A 51 -7.92 -8.10 -3.46
N PHE A 52 -7.80 -8.76 -4.61
CA PHE A 52 -7.81 -8.08 -5.90
C PHE A 52 -9.25 -7.75 -6.29
N LEU A 53 -9.79 -6.70 -5.68
CA LEU A 53 -11.18 -6.30 -5.83
C LEU A 53 -11.37 -5.04 -6.66
N TYR A 54 -10.33 -4.28 -6.88
CA TYR A 54 -10.43 -2.97 -7.49
C TYR A 54 -10.08 -3.05 -8.97
N TYR A 55 -10.67 -2.15 -9.77
CA TYR A 55 -10.52 -2.19 -11.22
C TYR A 55 -9.44 -1.24 -11.73
N SER A 56 -8.82 -0.49 -10.83
CA SER A 56 -7.72 0.39 -11.21
C SER A 56 -6.81 0.60 -10.00
N ALA A 57 -5.57 0.98 -10.29
CA ALA A 57 -4.62 1.32 -9.21
C ALA A 57 -5.16 2.48 -8.38
N GLN A 58 -5.81 3.43 -9.04
CA GLN A 58 -6.37 4.59 -8.36
C GLN A 58 -7.47 4.20 -7.37
N GLU A 59 -8.33 3.26 -7.76
CA GLU A 59 -9.36 2.76 -6.85
C GLU A 59 -8.77 2.05 -5.66
N ALA A 60 -7.75 1.22 -5.89
CA ALA A 60 -7.09 0.52 -4.81
C ALA A 60 -6.42 1.50 -3.84
N GLN A 61 -5.79 2.52 -4.38
CA GLN A 61 -5.14 3.54 -3.56
C GLN A 61 -6.16 4.31 -2.73
N LYS A 62 -7.30 4.65 -3.33
CA LYS A 62 -8.36 5.36 -2.61
C LYS A 62 -8.90 4.51 -1.47
N ALA A 63 -9.13 3.23 -1.74
CA ALA A 63 -9.64 2.32 -0.72
C ALA A 63 -8.63 2.18 0.42
N ALA A 64 -7.34 2.08 0.10
CA ALA A 64 -6.30 2.02 1.12
C ALA A 64 -6.34 3.28 1.99
N GLY A 65 -6.53 4.44 1.38
CA GLY A 65 -6.58 5.69 2.11
C GLY A 65 -7.74 5.78 3.10
N GLU A 66 -8.78 4.98 2.90
CA GLU A 66 -9.91 4.99 3.80
C GLU A 66 -9.70 4.14 5.05
N VAL A 67 -8.83 3.13 4.97
CA VAL A 67 -8.58 2.23 6.09
C VAL A 67 -7.21 2.42 6.73
N VAL A 68 -6.29 3.04 6.03
CA VAL A 68 -4.93 3.28 6.52
C VAL A 68 -4.84 4.72 7.00
N ILE A 69 -4.85 4.91 8.31
CA ILE A 69 -5.00 6.24 8.89
C ILE A 69 -3.91 7.21 8.45
N TRP A 70 -2.65 6.76 8.44
CA TRP A 70 -1.56 7.67 8.10
C TRP A 70 -1.61 8.11 6.64
N MET A 71 -2.25 7.35 5.75
CA MET A 71 -2.37 7.74 4.36
C MET A 71 -3.23 8.98 4.17
N LYS A 72 -4.18 9.19 5.07
CA LYS A 72 -5.01 10.39 5.01
C LYS A 72 -4.17 11.65 5.22
N THR A 73 -3.16 11.55 6.07
CA THR A 73 -2.24 12.66 6.28
C THR A 73 -1.33 12.86 5.07
N VAL A 74 -0.81 11.77 4.50
CA VAL A 74 0.08 11.84 3.36
C VAL A 74 -0.62 12.40 2.13
N ASN A 75 -1.87 12.00 1.92
CA ASN A 75 -2.63 12.41 0.74
C ASN A 75 -3.28 13.78 0.89
N LYS A 76 -3.26 14.33 2.08
CA LYS A 76 -3.91 15.59 2.33
C LYS A 76 -3.08 16.72 1.76
N LYS A 77 -3.70 17.52 0.93
CA LYS A 77 -3.05 18.72 0.41
C LYS A 77 -3.10 19.80 1.44
N ALA A 78 -1.97 20.34 1.70
CA ALA A 78 -1.91 21.48 2.60
C ALA A 78 -2.39 22.73 1.91
#